data_26f5c3bfb4c4ad7bfc713ed08cb00582
#
_entry.id   26f5c3bfb4c4ad7bfc713ed08cb00582
#
_cell.length_a   1.000
_cell.length_b   1.000
_cell.length_c   1.000
_cell.angle_alpha   90.00
_cell.angle_beta   90.00
_cell.angle_gamma   90.00
#
_symmetry.space_group_name_H-M   'P 1'
#
loop_
_entity.id
_entity.type
_entity.pdbx_description
1 polymer ?
#
loop_
_entity_poly.entity_id
_entity_poly.type
_entity_poly.pdbx_seq_one_letter_code
_entity_poly.pdbx_strand_id
1 'polypeptide(L)'
;MPNQSLTALRVEPLNPTHLAWFPQLQAVQLGDWVSRLEQRFPELLPSRSPRCFVALDSEGPLAAVVAHPTNRRGSCWTLHRPLQIRHAAQHSARTVQRTLLQAALQLGDHQICSWVIRCPAADAGAVALHRELGFQPLRPFQIWHAPEQATSGRHALPLGLSWRPINRRHAQRLWPIEQGGCFSHLRQITDRHWLDLLDRRGPGCGVLMAGETVLAGCLRLGEGGDNRQLELIRDVAWDPRLEQALPLILPRIQRESGASELITALDDAPMAELLNAEGWRQGDEQLLLGRSMWRRQTAPRNLQLSRSFDQVLGRLRPQGRPLPSPTLGRR
;
A
#
# COMPACT_ATOMS: atom_id res chain seq x y z
N MET A 1 50.98 -9.04 7.86
CA MET A 1 49.70 -8.92 7.18
C MET A 1 48.81 -8.08 8.08
N PRO A 2 48.40 -6.85 7.71
CA PRO A 2 47.52 -6.06 8.57
C PRO A 2 46.14 -6.70 8.61
N ASN A 3 45.65 -6.91 9.82
CA ASN A 3 44.31 -7.35 10.12
C ASN A 3 43.30 -6.38 9.45
N GLN A 4 42.73 -6.76 8.32
CA GLN A 4 41.58 -6.08 7.75
C GLN A 4 40.42 -6.36 8.71
N SER A 5 40.22 -5.50 9.69
CA SER A 5 39.00 -5.44 10.44
C SER A 5 37.88 -5.20 9.42
N LEU A 6 37.12 -6.25 9.12
CA LEU A 6 35.89 -6.16 8.34
C LEU A 6 35.07 -5.01 8.94
N THR A 7 35.05 -3.88 8.26
CA THR A 7 34.28 -2.72 8.68
C THR A 7 32.81 -3.13 8.64
N ALA A 8 32.23 -3.29 9.81
CA ALA A 8 30.86 -3.78 9.96
C ALA A 8 29.89 -2.79 9.32
N LEU A 9 29.04 -3.29 8.42
CA LEU A 9 27.90 -2.56 7.89
C LEU A 9 26.95 -2.21 9.06
N ARG A 10 26.69 -0.92 9.28
CA ARG A 10 25.82 -0.41 10.34
C ARG A 10 24.54 0.13 9.74
N VAL A 11 23.44 -0.02 10.45
CA VAL A 11 22.15 0.58 10.07
C VAL A 11 21.66 1.43 11.23
N GLU A 12 21.37 2.69 10.92
CA GLU A 12 20.93 3.68 11.90
C GLU A 12 19.63 4.35 11.42
N PRO A 13 18.79 4.85 12.32
CA PRO A 13 17.70 5.75 11.95
C PRO A 13 18.23 7.01 11.26
N LEU A 14 17.44 7.57 10.36
CA LEU A 14 17.77 8.84 9.70
C LEU A 14 18.00 9.92 10.74
N ASN A 15 19.10 10.65 10.61
CA ASN A 15 19.43 11.81 11.43
C ASN A 15 19.82 13.01 10.56
N PRO A 16 19.93 14.25 11.12
CA PRO A 16 20.23 15.45 10.36
C PRO A 16 21.53 15.38 9.54
N THR A 17 22.55 14.67 10.03
CA THR A 17 23.83 14.56 9.34
C THR A 17 23.74 13.77 8.03
N HIS A 18 22.75 12.87 7.93
CA HIS A 18 22.53 12.08 6.73
C HIS A 18 21.86 12.87 5.59
N LEU A 19 21.21 14.02 5.90
CA LEU A 19 20.51 14.82 4.89
C LEU A 19 21.42 15.45 3.85
N ALA A 20 22.68 15.66 4.17
CA ALA A 20 23.67 16.11 3.18
C ALA A 20 23.81 15.12 2.01
N TRP A 21 23.59 13.83 2.27
CA TRP A 21 23.66 12.73 1.30
C TRP A 21 22.31 12.38 0.69
N PHE A 22 21.23 12.64 1.43
CA PHE A 22 19.84 12.31 1.04
C PHE A 22 18.92 13.53 1.17
N PRO A 23 19.12 14.61 0.38
CA PRO A 23 18.32 15.83 0.51
C PRO A 23 16.81 15.59 0.27
N GLN A 24 16.47 14.59 -0.54
CA GLN A 24 15.08 14.19 -0.81
C GLN A 24 14.37 13.61 0.42
N LEU A 25 15.09 13.23 1.48
CA LEU A 25 14.52 12.69 2.72
C LEU A 25 14.23 13.77 3.78
N GLN A 26 14.43 15.04 3.46
CA GLN A 26 14.20 16.15 4.40
C GLN A 26 12.75 16.16 4.94
N ALA A 27 11.77 15.88 4.10
CA ALA A 27 10.37 15.79 4.51
C ALA A 27 10.10 14.65 5.50
N VAL A 28 10.82 13.52 5.37
CA VAL A 28 10.71 12.39 6.30
C VAL A 28 11.25 12.76 7.67
N GLN A 29 12.34 13.51 7.72
CA GLN A 29 12.94 13.94 8.97
C GLN A 29 12.11 14.99 9.71
N LEU A 30 11.43 15.88 9.01
CA LEU A 30 10.51 16.83 9.62
C LEU A 30 9.36 16.14 10.37
N GLY A 31 9.00 14.91 9.96
CA GLY A 31 8.05 14.07 10.69
C GLY A 31 8.57 13.44 11.98
N ASP A 32 9.86 13.52 12.27
CA ASP A 32 10.48 12.78 13.38
C ASP A 32 10.00 13.26 14.77
N TRP A 33 9.69 14.53 14.93
CA TRP A 33 9.11 15.06 16.16
C TRP A 33 7.68 14.52 16.40
N VAL A 34 6.89 14.36 15.32
CA VAL A 34 5.55 13.74 15.38
C VAL A 34 5.68 12.28 15.76
N SER A 35 6.66 11.58 15.18
CA SER A 35 6.99 10.20 15.51
C SER A 35 7.32 10.01 17.00
N ARG A 36 8.04 10.93 17.61
CA ARG A 36 8.36 10.89 19.05
C ARG A 36 7.10 11.09 19.91
N LEU A 37 6.16 11.93 19.49
CA LEU A 37 4.88 12.09 20.16
C LEU A 37 4.02 10.82 20.03
N GLU A 38 3.95 10.23 18.86
CA GLU A 38 3.26 8.95 18.60
C GLU A 38 3.82 7.82 19.49
N GLN A 39 5.14 7.75 19.65
CA GLN A 39 5.78 6.77 20.53
C GLN A 39 5.49 7.00 22.02
N ARG A 40 5.29 8.26 22.44
CA ARG A 40 5.00 8.61 23.84
C ARG A 40 3.54 8.32 24.22
N PHE A 41 2.64 8.29 23.23
CA PHE A 41 1.21 8.05 23.41
C PHE A 41 0.69 6.98 22.44
N PRO A 42 1.24 5.75 22.46
CA PRO A 42 0.94 4.72 21.47
C PRO A 42 -0.52 4.25 21.47
N GLU A 43 -1.21 4.39 22.60
CA GLU A 43 -2.62 4.01 22.72
C GLU A 43 -3.57 5.04 22.08
N LEU A 44 -3.16 6.32 22.05
CA LEU A 44 -3.96 7.43 21.56
C LEU A 44 -3.64 7.77 20.09
N LEU A 45 -2.39 7.60 19.70
CA LEU A 45 -1.88 7.98 18.38
C LEU A 45 -1.22 6.77 17.72
N PRO A 46 -1.90 6.09 16.78
CA PRO A 46 -1.26 5.06 15.99
C PRO A 46 -0.09 5.65 15.21
N SER A 47 1.03 4.93 15.16
CA SER A 47 2.21 5.37 14.44
C SER A 47 1.90 5.56 12.95
N ARG A 48 1.92 6.81 12.50
CA ARG A 48 1.63 7.21 11.10
C ARG A 48 2.79 7.88 10.41
N SER A 49 3.80 8.28 11.16
CA SER A 49 4.96 8.98 10.63
C SER A 49 5.86 8.04 9.86
N PRO A 50 6.32 8.42 8.66
CA PRO A 50 7.32 7.66 7.93
C PRO A 50 8.57 7.46 8.77
N ARG A 51 9.21 6.31 8.63
CA ARG A 51 10.51 6.02 9.26
C ARG A 51 11.54 5.73 8.19
N CYS A 52 12.74 6.20 8.40
CA CYS A 52 13.82 5.98 7.47
C CYS A 52 15.05 5.41 8.19
N PHE A 53 15.68 4.43 7.54
CA PHE A 53 16.92 3.80 7.97
C PHE A 53 18.00 4.03 6.95
N VAL A 54 19.22 4.26 7.43
CA VAL A 54 20.40 4.52 6.61
C VAL A 54 21.44 3.45 6.91
N ALA A 55 21.96 2.83 5.86
CA ALA A 55 23.08 1.92 5.94
C ALA A 55 24.38 2.70 5.75
N LEU A 56 25.37 2.46 6.62
CA LEU A 56 26.65 3.14 6.65
C LEU A 56 27.80 2.13 6.67
N ASP A 57 28.92 2.52 6.07
CA ASP A 57 30.21 1.89 6.25
C ASP A 57 31.22 2.89 6.90
N SER A 58 32.49 2.57 6.87
CA SER A 58 33.54 3.45 7.40
C SER A 58 33.71 4.79 6.66
N GLU A 59 33.25 4.86 5.41
CA GLU A 59 33.34 6.05 4.56
C GLU A 59 32.08 6.91 4.58
N GLY A 60 30.98 6.43 5.21
CA GLY A 60 29.72 7.15 5.35
C GLY A 60 28.49 6.42 4.79
N PRO A 61 27.41 7.17 4.51
CA PRO A 61 26.16 6.60 4.05
C PRO A 61 26.26 5.91 2.68
N LEU A 62 25.62 4.73 2.56
CA LEU A 62 25.56 3.92 1.36
C LEU A 62 24.20 3.94 0.70
N ALA A 63 23.16 3.71 1.50
CA ALA A 63 21.79 3.61 1.03
C ALA A 63 20.81 3.94 2.16
N ALA A 64 19.61 4.32 1.79
CA ALA A 64 18.51 4.55 2.73
C ALA A 64 17.25 3.84 2.30
N VAL A 65 16.42 3.42 3.26
CA VAL A 65 15.07 2.89 3.01
C VAL A 65 14.05 3.65 3.83
N VAL A 66 12.94 4.00 3.19
CA VAL A 66 11.78 4.62 3.83
C VAL A 66 10.70 3.57 4.04
N ALA A 67 10.13 3.57 5.22
CA ALA A 67 8.97 2.79 5.59
C ALA A 67 7.84 3.73 6.02
N HIS A 68 6.61 3.49 5.57
CA HIS A 68 5.44 4.25 6.03
C HIS A 68 4.19 3.36 6.12
N PRO A 69 3.24 3.71 6.98
CA PRO A 69 1.99 2.97 7.11
C PRO A 69 1.14 3.14 5.83
N THR A 70 0.48 2.07 5.39
CA THR A 70 -0.42 2.08 4.23
C THR A 70 -1.88 2.26 4.62
N ASN A 71 -2.20 2.13 5.91
CA ASN A 71 -3.53 2.28 6.45
C ASN A 71 -3.52 3.09 7.75
N ARG A 72 -4.68 3.63 8.11
CA ARG A 72 -4.85 4.48 9.31
C ARG A 72 -4.62 3.77 10.63
N ARG A 73 -4.73 2.44 10.63
CA ARG A 73 -4.46 1.63 11.82
C ARG A 73 -2.97 1.44 12.09
N GLY A 74 -2.11 1.70 11.09
CA GLY A 74 -0.69 1.40 11.19
C GLY A 74 -0.37 -0.09 11.22
N SER A 75 -1.35 -0.95 10.88
CA SER A 75 -1.20 -2.41 10.90
C SER A 75 -0.45 -2.95 9.68
N CYS A 76 -0.51 -2.24 8.55
CA CYS A 76 0.24 -2.57 7.34
C CYS A 76 1.19 -1.42 6.98
N TRP A 77 2.44 -1.76 6.72
CA TRP A 77 3.48 -0.80 6.33
C TRP A 77 4.03 -1.15 4.95
N THR A 78 4.38 -0.12 4.18
CA THR A 78 5.11 -0.28 2.93
C THR A 78 6.57 0.06 3.11
N LEU A 79 7.44 -0.71 2.45
CA LEU A 79 8.84 -0.40 2.26
C LEU A 79 9.03 0.17 0.86
N HIS A 80 9.69 1.31 0.75
CA HIS A 80 10.11 1.82 -0.53
C HIS A 80 11.36 1.11 -1.03
N ARG A 81 11.60 1.21 -2.34
CA ARG A 81 12.86 0.76 -2.91
C ARG A 81 14.02 1.51 -2.23
N PRO A 82 15.08 0.81 -1.79
CA PRO A 82 16.23 1.47 -1.19
C PRO A 82 16.86 2.48 -2.16
N LEU A 83 17.11 3.69 -1.64
CA LEU A 83 17.82 4.76 -2.34
C LEU A 83 19.31 4.51 -2.16
N GLN A 84 20.00 4.12 -3.21
CA GLN A 84 21.45 3.88 -3.19
C GLN A 84 22.17 5.12 -3.70
N ILE A 85 23.16 5.63 -2.94
CA ILE A 85 23.97 6.79 -3.31
C ILE A 85 25.40 6.41 -3.66
N ARG A 86 25.90 5.31 -3.11
CA ARG A 86 27.27 4.88 -3.26
C ARG A 86 27.37 3.35 -3.21
N HIS A 87 28.32 2.79 -3.92
CA HIS A 87 28.67 1.39 -3.79
C HIS A 87 29.70 1.22 -2.66
N ALA A 88 29.47 0.24 -1.80
CA ALA A 88 30.45 -0.10 -0.77
C ALA A 88 31.64 -0.85 -1.40
N ALA A 89 32.85 -0.51 -1.00
CA ALA A 89 34.04 -1.20 -1.49
C ALA A 89 34.10 -2.67 -1.02
N GLN A 90 33.56 -2.96 0.18
CA GLN A 90 33.68 -4.27 0.84
C GLN A 90 32.38 -5.07 0.87
N HIS A 91 31.25 -4.48 0.49
CA HIS A 91 29.92 -5.11 0.57
C HIS A 91 29.20 -5.06 -0.77
N SER A 92 28.62 -6.18 -1.17
CA SER A 92 27.76 -6.19 -2.36
C SER A 92 26.50 -5.33 -2.14
N ALA A 93 25.99 -4.74 -3.21
CA ALA A 93 24.73 -3.99 -3.17
C ALA A 93 23.59 -4.81 -2.54
N ARG A 94 23.53 -6.12 -2.85
CA ARG A 94 22.55 -7.06 -2.28
C ARG A 94 22.70 -7.18 -0.76
N THR A 95 23.93 -7.26 -0.24
CA THR A 95 24.19 -7.33 1.22
C THR A 95 23.70 -6.06 1.91
N VAL A 96 24.03 -4.89 1.35
CA VAL A 96 23.58 -3.59 1.88
C VAL A 96 22.05 -3.52 1.91
N GLN A 97 21.39 -3.83 0.81
CA GLN A 97 19.91 -3.83 0.72
C GLN A 97 19.29 -4.82 1.69
N ARG A 98 19.82 -6.04 1.79
CA ARG A 98 19.32 -7.07 2.73
C ARG A 98 19.39 -6.59 4.16
N THR A 99 20.55 -6.08 4.60
CA THR A 99 20.74 -5.59 5.97
C THR A 99 19.81 -4.43 6.28
N LEU A 100 19.66 -3.50 5.35
CA LEU A 100 18.79 -2.34 5.47
C LEU A 100 17.30 -2.74 5.60
N LEU A 101 16.82 -3.63 4.73
CA LEU A 101 15.45 -4.13 4.78
C LEU A 101 15.20 -4.96 6.05
N GLN A 102 16.16 -5.79 6.47
CA GLN A 102 16.06 -6.54 7.73
C GLN A 102 15.90 -5.61 8.93
N ALA A 103 16.70 -4.54 9.00
CA ALA A 103 16.59 -3.54 10.07
C ALA A 103 15.22 -2.84 10.06
N ALA A 104 14.71 -2.49 8.88
CA ALA A 104 13.36 -1.91 8.77
C ALA A 104 12.27 -2.88 9.23
N LEU A 105 12.37 -4.16 8.89
CA LEU A 105 11.42 -5.19 9.31
C LEU A 105 11.46 -5.48 10.83
N GLN A 106 12.56 -5.15 11.47
CA GLN A 106 12.72 -5.27 12.93
C GLN A 106 12.12 -4.08 13.69
N LEU A 107 11.56 -3.09 13.00
CA LEU A 107 10.73 -2.08 13.63
C LEU A 107 9.70 -2.77 14.53
N GLY A 108 10.05 -2.85 15.81
CA GLY A 108 9.33 -3.65 16.81
C GLY A 108 8.02 -3.06 17.30
N ASP A 109 7.31 -2.32 16.46
CA ASP A 109 5.99 -1.81 16.82
C ASP A 109 4.99 -2.97 16.88
N HIS A 110 4.38 -3.13 18.05
CA HIS A 110 3.40 -4.21 18.30
C HIS A 110 2.16 -4.12 17.41
N GLN A 111 1.96 -2.97 16.76
CA GLN A 111 0.82 -2.73 15.88
C GLN A 111 1.07 -3.20 14.45
N ILE A 112 2.32 -3.35 14.01
CA ILE A 112 2.64 -3.77 12.64
C ILE A 112 2.36 -5.27 12.48
N CYS A 113 1.34 -5.59 11.70
CA CYS A 113 0.93 -6.96 11.42
C CYS A 113 1.44 -7.45 10.06
N SER A 114 1.72 -6.55 9.13
CA SER A 114 2.10 -6.89 7.77
C SER A 114 2.97 -5.81 7.12
N TRP A 115 3.69 -6.24 6.09
CA TRP A 115 4.54 -5.41 5.27
C TRP A 115 4.23 -5.64 3.80
N VAL A 116 4.31 -4.59 3.00
CA VAL A 116 4.21 -4.65 1.54
C VAL A 116 5.39 -3.92 0.90
N ILE A 117 5.77 -4.38 -0.28
CA ILE A 117 6.81 -3.74 -1.11
C ILE A 117 6.45 -3.92 -2.58
N ARG A 118 6.78 -2.92 -3.40
CA ARG A 118 6.66 -2.98 -4.86
C ARG A 118 8.05 -3.06 -5.49
N CYS A 119 8.20 -3.90 -6.49
CA CYS A 119 9.41 -3.96 -7.30
C CYS A 119 9.05 -4.26 -8.76
N PRO A 120 9.91 -3.88 -9.74
CA PRO A 120 9.75 -4.32 -11.12
C PRO A 120 9.69 -5.84 -11.19
N ALA A 121 8.73 -6.38 -11.92
CA ALA A 121 8.56 -7.84 -12.07
C ALA A 121 9.77 -8.49 -12.78
N ALA A 122 10.41 -7.74 -13.67
CA ALA A 122 11.60 -8.17 -14.39
C ALA A 122 12.89 -8.20 -13.54
N ASP A 123 12.90 -7.54 -12.36
CA ASP A 123 14.05 -7.54 -11.45
C ASP A 123 14.08 -8.82 -10.60
N ALA A 124 14.51 -9.92 -11.21
CA ALA A 124 14.63 -11.22 -10.55
C ALA A 124 15.50 -11.17 -9.29
N GLY A 125 16.52 -10.29 -9.26
CA GLY A 125 17.40 -10.10 -8.12
C GLY A 125 16.66 -9.50 -6.92
N ALA A 126 15.87 -8.44 -7.14
CA ALA A 126 15.04 -7.82 -6.10
C ALA A 126 13.93 -8.78 -5.64
N VAL A 127 13.25 -9.46 -6.57
CA VAL A 127 12.22 -10.44 -6.23
C VAL A 127 12.79 -11.56 -5.35
N ALA A 128 13.97 -12.11 -5.72
CA ALA A 128 14.65 -13.15 -4.93
C ALA A 128 15.02 -12.64 -3.54
N LEU A 129 15.58 -11.42 -3.43
CA LEU A 129 15.90 -10.80 -2.14
C LEU A 129 14.68 -10.65 -1.25
N HIS A 130 13.58 -10.14 -1.78
CA HIS A 130 12.34 -9.98 -1.01
C HIS A 130 11.78 -11.33 -0.56
N ARG A 131 11.84 -12.37 -1.41
CA ARG A 131 11.42 -13.73 -1.04
C ARG A 131 12.27 -14.32 0.09
N GLU A 132 13.60 -14.11 0.06
CA GLU A 132 14.49 -14.48 1.17
C GLU A 132 14.11 -13.78 2.49
N LEU A 133 13.58 -12.57 2.41
CA LEU A 133 13.08 -11.82 3.56
C LEU A 133 11.64 -12.23 3.97
N GLY A 134 11.07 -13.26 3.34
CA GLY A 134 9.77 -13.81 3.68
C GLY A 134 8.58 -13.12 3.01
N PHE A 135 8.80 -12.26 2.03
CA PHE A 135 7.73 -11.70 1.21
C PHE A 135 7.22 -12.71 0.18
N GLN A 136 5.93 -12.67 -0.09
CA GLN A 136 5.27 -13.48 -1.11
C GLN A 136 4.61 -12.60 -2.16
N PRO A 137 4.59 -12.99 -3.43
CA PRO A 137 3.86 -12.28 -4.47
C PRO A 137 2.37 -12.21 -4.13
N LEU A 138 1.79 -11.01 -4.23
CA LEU A 138 0.38 -10.76 -3.99
C LEU A 138 -0.38 -10.48 -5.27
N ARG A 139 0.11 -9.52 -6.07
CA ARG A 139 -0.54 -9.10 -7.31
C ARG A 139 0.45 -8.42 -8.26
N PRO A 140 0.42 -8.75 -9.55
CA PRO A 140 1.10 -7.98 -10.60
C PRO A 140 0.24 -6.79 -11.03
N PHE A 141 0.91 -5.71 -11.42
CA PHE A 141 0.32 -4.48 -11.92
C PHE A 141 1.03 -4.04 -13.19
N GLN A 142 0.30 -3.36 -14.07
CA GLN A 142 0.82 -2.72 -15.27
C GLN A 142 0.98 -1.23 -15.04
N ILE A 143 2.17 -0.68 -15.32
CA ILE A 143 2.40 0.76 -15.40
C ILE A 143 2.04 1.22 -16.81
N TRP A 144 1.41 2.37 -16.90
CA TRP A 144 1.07 3.06 -18.14
C TRP A 144 1.67 4.45 -18.12
N HIS A 145 2.36 4.84 -19.18
CA HIS A 145 2.89 6.18 -19.35
C HIS A 145 1.92 7.02 -20.16
N ALA A 146 1.63 8.21 -19.65
CA ALA A 146 0.73 9.15 -20.29
C ALA A 146 1.27 9.60 -21.65
N PRO A 147 0.39 9.88 -22.63
CA PRO A 147 0.80 10.49 -23.88
C PRO A 147 1.38 11.90 -23.63
N GLU A 148 2.38 12.30 -24.43
CA GLU A 148 3.05 13.61 -24.29
C GLU A 148 2.10 14.78 -24.51
N GLN A 149 1.12 14.59 -25.39
CA GLN A 149 0.08 15.58 -25.66
C GLN A 149 -1.26 15.08 -25.14
N ALA A 150 -1.72 15.66 -24.03
CA ALA A 150 -3.09 15.44 -23.60
C ALA A 150 -4.04 16.04 -24.64
N THR A 151 -4.92 15.21 -25.21
CA THR A 151 -5.95 15.67 -26.13
C THR A 151 -6.80 16.77 -25.46
N SER A 152 -6.82 17.96 -26.06
CA SER A 152 -7.36 19.17 -25.44
C SER A 152 -8.90 19.27 -25.40
N GLY A 153 -9.61 18.17 -25.64
CA GLY A 153 -11.07 18.17 -25.69
C GLY A 153 -11.71 18.36 -24.31
N ARG A 154 -12.30 19.55 -24.09
CA ARG A 154 -13.26 19.76 -22.99
C ARG A 154 -14.63 19.19 -23.41
N HIS A 155 -14.74 17.89 -23.57
CA HIS A 155 -16.03 17.29 -23.85
C HIS A 155 -16.76 17.00 -22.54
N ALA A 156 -18.07 17.27 -22.52
CA ALA A 156 -18.91 16.93 -21.40
C ALA A 156 -19.06 15.39 -21.34
N LEU A 157 -19.11 14.85 -20.14
CA LEU A 157 -19.41 13.43 -19.95
C LEU A 157 -20.82 13.11 -20.49
N PRO A 158 -21.06 11.89 -20.97
CA PRO A 158 -22.38 11.43 -21.38
C PRO A 158 -23.43 11.65 -20.29
N LEU A 159 -24.67 11.83 -20.71
CA LEU A 159 -25.80 12.04 -19.80
C LEU A 159 -25.87 10.92 -18.74
N GLY A 160 -26.07 11.30 -17.48
CA GLY A 160 -26.12 10.37 -16.36
C GLY A 160 -24.75 10.00 -15.76
N LEU A 161 -23.63 10.37 -16.40
CA LEU A 161 -22.29 10.17 -15.87
C LEU A 161 -21.73 11.46 -15.26
N SER A 162 -20.97 11.33 -14.17
CA SER A 162 -20.29 12.46 -13.56
C SER A 162 -18.98 12.04 -12.91
N TRP A 163 -17.93 12.90 -13.06
CA TRP A 163 -16.68 12.75 -12.33
C TRP A 163 -16.74 13.58 -11.05
N ARG A 164 -16.57 12.94 -9.91
CA ARG A 164 -16.71 13.57 -8.60
C ARG A 164 -15.44 13.40 -7.76
N PRO A 165 -15.03 14.42 -6.98
CA PRO A 165 -13.92 14.28 -6.05
C PRO A 165 -14.25 13.25 -4.96
N ILE A 166 -13.22 12.60 -4.42
CA ILE A 166 -13.37 11.61 -3.36
C ILE A 166 -13.69 12.33 -2.04
N ASN A 167 -14.86 12.04 -1.50
CA ASN A 167 -15.31 12.43 -0.16
C ASN A 167 -15.73 11.19 0.64
N ARG A 168 -16.19 11.36 1.87
CA ARG A 168 -16.60 10.23 2.73
C ARG A 168 -17.66 9.34 2.06
N ARG A 169 -18.70 9.94 1.46
CA ARG A 169 -19.78 9.19 0.77
C ARG A 169 -19.24 8.43 -0.44
N HIS A 170 -18.41 9.07 -1.25
CA HIS A 170 -17.82 8.44 -2.43
C HIS A 170 -16.82 7.34 -2.05
N ALA A 171 -16.01 7.53 -1.02
CA ALA A 171 -15.09 6.51 -0.52
C ALA A 171 -15.84 5.26 -0.02
N GLN A 172 -16.95 5.43 0.70
CA GLN A 172 -17.79 4.31 1.13
C GLN A 172 -18.38 3.52 -0.05
N ARG A 173 -18.77 4.22 -1.14
CA ARG A 173 -19.30 3.59 -2.34
C ARG A 173 -18.23 2.97 -3.24
N LEU A 174 -17.03 3.53 -3.26
CA LEU A 174 -15.89 2.97 -3.97
C LEU A 174 -15.33 1.72 -3.27
N TRP A 175 -15.51 1.62 -1.97
CA TRP A 175 -14.98 0.54 -1.15
C TRP A 175 -15.36 -0.88 -1.61
N PRO A 176 -16.63 -1.20 -1.93
CA PRO A 176 -17.00 -2.52 -2.47
C PRO A 176 -16.25 -2.86 -3.76
N ILE A 177 -16.00 -1.88 -4.63
CA ILE A 177 -15.26 -2.06 -5.89
C ILE A 177 -13.79 -2.39 -5.60
N GLU A 178 -13.14 -1.63 -4.72
CA GLU A 178 -11.76 -1.90 -4.30
C GLU A 178 -11.65 -3.29 -3.66
N GLN A 179 -12.60 -3.67 -2.82
CA GLN A 179 -12.63 -4.99 -2.20
C GLN A 179 -12.96 -6.11 -3.20
N GLY A 180 -13.85 -5.88 -4.14
CA GLY A 180 -14.22 -6.86 -5.17
C GLY A 180 -13.06 -7.20 -6.10
N GLY A 181 -12.29 -6.19 -6.51
CA GLY A 181 -11.10 -6.35 -7.33
C GLY A 181 -9.86 -6.88 -6.57
N CYS A 182 -9.96 -7.14 -5.27
CA CYS A 182 -8.84 -7.49 -4.42
C CYS A 182 -8.94 -8.94 -3.92
N PHE A 183 -7.92 -9.76 -4.14
CA PHE A 183 -7.88 -11.13 -3.61
C PHE A 183 -7.92 -11.15 -2.09
N SER A 184 -8.51 -12.19 -1.49
CA SER A 184 -8.67 -12.33 -0.04
C SER A 184 -7.35 -12.18 0.73
N HIS A 185 -6.27 -12.77 0.22
CA HIS A 185 -4.93 -12.69 0.82
C HIS A 185 -4.40 -11.25 0.80
N LEU A 186 -4.57 -10.52 -0.31
CA LEU A 186 -4.17 -9.12 -0.42
C LEU A 186 -4.94 -8.24 0.57
N ARG A 187 -6.26 -8.48 0.72
CA ARG A 187 -7.09 -7.77 1.71
C ARG A 187 -6.62 -7.98 3.13
N GLN A 188 -6.29 -9.23 3.49
CA GLN A 188 -5.77 -9.56 4.83
C GLN A 188 -4.43 -8.88 5.14
N ILE A 189 -3.54 -8.79 4.13
CA ILE A 189 -2.23 -8.17 4.30
C ILE A 189 -2.36 -6.66 4.38
N THR A 190 -3.12 -6.04 3.49
CA THR A 190 -3.23 -4.56 3.45
C THR A 190 -4.11 -4.01 4.56
N ASP A 191 -5.01 -4.81 5.13
CA ASP A 191 -5.94 -4.44 6.22
C ASP A 191 -6.55 -3.03 6.04
N ARG A 192 -6.91 -2.71 4.79
CA ARG A 192 -7.46 -1.41 4.43
C ARG A 192 -8.92 -1.28 4.87
N HIS A 193 -9.33 -0.05 5.07
CA HIS A 193 -10.70 0.35 5.33
C HIS A 193 -11.10 1.49 4.39
N TRP A 194 -12.40 1.74 4.17
CA TRP A 194 -12.85 2.80 3.26
C TRP A 194 -12.29 4.19 3.63
N LEU A 195 -11.96 4.44 4.90
CA LEU A 195 -11.33 5.68 5.34
C LEU A 195 -9.92 5.88 4.76
N ASP A 196 -9.21 4.80 4.47
CA ASP A 196 -7.85 4.85 3.90
C ASP A 196 -7.88 5.37 2.45
N LEU A 197 -9.01 5.21 1.75
CA LEU A 197 -9.21 5.78 0.41
C LEU A 197 -9.22 7.32 0.45
N LEU A 198 -9.62 7.92 1.59
CA LEU A 198 -9.58 9.37 1.76
C LEU A 198 -8.16 9.93 1.85
N ASP A 199 -7.21 9.14 2.33
CA ASP A 199 -5.81 9.56 2.45
C ASP A 199 -5.09 9.49 1.08
N ARG A 200 -5.69 8.79 0.13
CA ARG A 200 -5.23 8.65 -1.26
C ARG A 200 -5.85 9.69 -2.22
N ARG A 201 -6.44 10.76 -1.67
CA ARG A 201 -6.98 11.89 -2.44
C ARG A 201 -5.86 12.76 -2.98
N GLY A 202 -6.14 13.45 -4.06
CA GLY A 202 -5.25 14.45 -4.63
C GLY A 202 -5.84 15.10 -5.87
N PRO A 203 -5.12 16.03 -6.48
CA PRO A 203 -5.50 16.55 -7.78
C PRO A 203 -5.67 15.42 -8.79
N GLY A 204 -6.68 15.48 -9.64
CA GLY A 204 -7.01 14.43 -10.60
C GLY A 204 -7.64 13.16 -10.03
N CYS A 205 -7.63 12.97 -8.69
CA CYS A 205 -8.29 11.83 -8.06
C CYS A 205 -9.80 12.03 -7.97
N GLY A 206 -10.55 10.98 -8.24
CA GLY A 206 -12.01 11.04 -8.22
C GLY A 206 -12.67 9.69 -8.42
N VAL A 207 -13.99 9.74 -8.50
CA VAL A 207 -14.84 8.59 -8.83
C VAL A 207 -15.72 8.92 -10.02
N LEU A 208 -15.87 7.96 -10.92
CA LEU A 208 -16.84 7.99 -12.00
C LEU A 208 -18.16 7.44 -11.47
N MET A 209 -19.19 8.27 -11.52
CA MET A 209 -20.51 7.96 -11.03
C MET A 209 -21.50 7.82 -12.18
N ALA A 210 -22.37 6.82 -12.11
CA ALA A 210 -23.59 6.71 -12.89
C ALA A 210 -24.78 6.82 -11.92
N GLY A 211 -25.36 8.02 -11.84
CA GLY A 211 -26.31 8.32 -10.77
C GLY A 211 -25.67 8.14 -9.39
N GLU A 212 -26.17 7.18 -8.61
CA GLU A 212 -25.67 6.85 -7.27
C GLU A 212 -24.63 5.72 -7.26
N THR A 213 -24.37 5.05 -8.41
CA THR A 213 -23.47 3.92 -8.55
C THR A 213 -22.08 4.39 -8.94
N VAL A 214 -21.03 3.90 -8.27
CA VAL A 214 -19.63 4.10 -8.68
C VAL A 214 -19.27 3.05 -9.72
N LEU A 215 -18.67 3.46 -10.83
CA LEU A 215 -18.18 2.58 -11.89
C LEU A 215 -16.67 2.37 -11.80
N ALA A 216 -15.95 3.43 -11.47
CA ALA A 216 -14.48 3.40 -11.35
C ALA A 216 -14.00 4.49 -10.39
N GLY A 217 -12.76 4.36 -9.92
CA GLY A 217 -12.08 5.35 -9.11
C GLY A 217 -10.62 5.52 -9.52
N CYS A 218 -10.12 6.73 -9.39
CA CYS A 218 -8.72 7.06 -9.55
C CYS A 218 -8.16 7.59 -8.23
N LEU A 219 -7.11 6.99 -7.74
CA LEU A 219 -6.51 7.22 -6.43
C LEU A 219 -5.00 7.44 -6.56
N ARG A 220 -4.42 8.23 -5.68
CA ARG A 220 -2.94 8.28 -5.56
C ARG A 220 -2.41 6.95 -5.05
N LEU A 221 -1.27 6.53 -5.57
CA LEU A 221 -0.71 5.21 -5.22
C LEU A 221 -0.04 5.18 -3.84
N GLY A 222 0.42 6.29 -3.32
CA GLY A 222 1.08 6.34 -2.01
C GLY A 222 1.54 7.73 -1.62
N GLU A 223 2.01 7.87 -0.37
CA GLU A 223 2.50 9.13 0.21
C GLU A 223 4.00 9.39 -0.02
N GLY A 224 4.71 8.50 -0.68
CA GLY A 224 6.17 8.50 -0.79
C GLY A 224 6.78 9.49 -1.77
N GLY A 225 6.29 10.72 -1.83
CA GLY A 225 6.98 11.83 -2.54
C GLY A 225 6.81 11.85 -4.05
N ASP A 226 6.48 10.77 -4.71
CA ASP A 226 6.20 10.77 -6.13
C ASP A 226 4.69 10.90 -6.38
N ASN A 227 4.24 12.14 -6.46
CA ASN A 227 2.82 12.49 -6.72
C ASN A 227 2.38 12.15 -8.16
N ARG A 228 3.22 11.46 -8.93
CA ARG A 228 3.03 11.22 -10.36
C ARG A 228 2.35 9.91 -10.68
N GLN A 229 2.19 9.02 -9.70
CA GLN A 229 1.57 7.71 -9.90
C GLN A 229 0.16 7.65 -9.36
N LEU A 230 -0.79 7.28 -10.22
CA LEU A 230 -2.18 7.08 -9.88
C LEU A 230 -2.59 5.63 -10.13
N GLU A 231 -3.47 5.10 -9.30
CA GLU A 231 -4.08 3.78 -9.47
C GLU A 231 -5.52 3.95 -9.94
N LEU A 232 -5.85 3.32 -11.09
CA LEU A 232 -7.21 3.24 -11.58
C LEU A 232 -7.82 1.91 -11.16
N ILE A 233 -8.93 1.99 -10.44
CA ILE A 233 -9.69 0.83 -9.98
C ILE A 233 -11.10 0.87 -10.53
N ARG A 234 -11.64 -0.29 -10.88
CA ARG A 234 -12.99 -0.47 -11.39
C ARG A 234 -13.65 -1.72 -10.82
N ASP A 235 -14.93 -1.88 -11.05
CA ASP A 235 -15.62 -3.12 -10.75
C ASP A 235 -15.02 -4.29 -11.56
N VAL A 236 -15.06 -5.48 -10.99
CA VAL A 236 -14.60 -6.71 -11.66
C VAL A 236 -15.34 -6.92 -12.97
N ALA A 237 -16.66 -6.70 -12.96
CA ALA A 237 -17.47 -6.71 -14.17
C ALA A 237 -17.17 -5.47 -15.01
N TRP A 238 -16.97 -5.67 -16.32
CA TRP A 238 -16.80 -4.55 -17.25
C TRP A 238 -18.14 -3.83 -17.46
N ASP A 239 -18.13 -2.52 -17.29
CA ASP A 239 -19.29 -1.68 -17.60
C ASP A 239 -19.03 -0.93 -18.91
N PRO A 240 -19.86 -1.12 -19.97
CA PRO A 240 -19.65 -0.47 -21.28
C PRO A 240 -19.61 1.06 -21.22
N ARG A 241 -20.17 1.69 -20.19
CA ARG A 241 -20.12 3.15 -20.00
C ARG A 241 -18.69 3.65 -19.74
N LEU A 242 -17.79 2.78 -19.31
CA LEU A 242 -16.37 3.12 -19.14
C LEU A 242 -15.72 3.48 -20.47
N GLU A 243 -16.06 2.81 -21.56
CA GLU A 243 -15.55 3.08 -22.91
C GLU A 243 -15.87 4.51 -23.39
N GLN A 244 -17.03 5.03 -22.97
CA GLN A 244 -17.45 6.38 -23.33
C GLN A 244 -16.90 7.45 -22.37
N ALA A 245 -16.67 7.10 -21.11
CA ALA A 245 -16.31 8.05 -20.07
C ALA A 245 -14.80 8.21 -19.89
N LEU A 246 -14.04 7.12 -19.92
CA LEU A 246 -12.60 7.15 -19.64
C LEU A 246 -11.81 7.99 -20.64
N PRO A 247 -12.07 7.96 -21.97
CA PRO A 247 -11.43 8.85 -22.91
C PRO A 247 -11.55 10.35 -22.58
N LEU A 248 -12.64 10.73 -21.92
CA LEU A 248 -12.90 12.12 -21.52
C LEU A 248 -12.29 12.46 -20.14
N ILE A 249 -12.14 11.45 -19.28
CA ILE A 249 -11.63 11.61 -17.91
C ILE A 249 -10.10 11.52 -17.86
N LEU A 250 -9.48 10.64 -18.63
CA LEU A 250 -8.04 10.41 -18.61
C LEU A 250 -7.22 11.70 -18.89
N PRO A 251 -7.53 12.52 -19.93
CA PRO A 251 -6.84 13.77 -20.16
C PRO A 251 -7.07 14.79 -19.02
N ARG A 252 -8.23 14.74 -18.39
CA ARG A 252 -8.54 15.57 -17.23
C ARG A 252 -7.71 15.17 -16.01
N ILE A 253 -7.63 13.88 -15.71
CA ILE A 253 -6.81 13.32 -14.64
C ILE A 253 -5.35 13.75 -14.83
N GLN A 254 -4.78 13.54 -16.01
CA GLN A 254 -3.40 13.91 -16.35
C GLN A 254 -3.15 15.41 -16.11
N ARG A 255 -4.04 16.28 -16.59
CA ARG A 255 -3.90 17.73 -16.45
C ARG A 255 -3.98 18.21 -15.01
N GLU A 256 -4.96 17.68 -14.24
CA GLU A 256 -5.20 18.11 -12.87
C GLU A 256 -4.13 17.57 -11.91
N SER A 257 -3.65 16.35 -12.12
CA SER A 257 -2.67 15.72 -11.24
C SER A 257 -1.22 16.00 -11.63
N GLY A 258 -0.95 16.31 -12.89
CA GLY A 258 0.40 16.28 -13.46
C GLY A 258 0.99 14.86 -13.48
N ALA A 259 0.16 13.84 -13.31
CA ALA A 259 0.60 12.45 -13.29
C ALA A 259 1.11 12.03 -14.66
N SER A 260 2.29 11.43 -14.67
CA SER A 260 2.90 10.82 -15.87
C SER A 260 2.63 9.31 -15.95
N GLU A 261 2.16 8.71 -14.86
CA GLU A 261 1.98 7.26 -14.76
C GLU A 261 0.62 6.91 -14.16
N LEU A 262 -0.01 5.91 -14.77
CA LEU A 262 -1.21 5.26 -14.29
C LEU A 262 -0.90 3.78 -14.05
N ILE A 263 -1.47 3.22 -12.99
CA ILE A 263 -1.28 1.82 -12.63
C ILE A 263 -2.63 1.11 -12.64
N THR A 264 -2.67 -0.03 -13.32
CA THR A 264 -3.84 -0.92 -13.37
C THR A 264 -3.46 -2.33 -12.96
N ALA A 265 -4.43 -3.17 -12.68
CA ALA A 265 -4.17 -4.59 -12.54
C ALA A 265 -3.68 -5.18 -13.87
N LEU A 266 -2.71 -6.09 -13.84
CA LEU A 266 -2.16 -6.71 -15.05
C LEU A 266 -3.20 -7.58 -15.77
N ASP A 267 -4.12 -8.18 -15.02
CA ASP A 267 -5.20 -9.05 -15.50
C ASP A 267 -6.42 -8.28 -16.04
N ASP A 268 -6.34 -6.95 -16.14
CA ASP A 268 -7.42 -6.10 -16.63
C ASP A 268 -7.30 -5.83 -18.13
N ALA A 269 -7.55 -6.86 -18.96
CA ALA A 269 -7.43 -6.76 -20.42
C ALA A 269 -8.33 -5.67 -21.04
N PRO A 270 -9.62 -5.50 -20.69
CA PRO A 270 -10.45 -4.44 -21.27
C PRO A 270 -9.92 -3.04 -20.97
N MET A 271 -9.37 -2.81 -19.77
CA MET A 271 -8.75 -1.54 -19.43
C MET A 271 -7.46 -1.31 -20.22
N ALA A 272 -6.67 -2.36 -20.41
CA ALA A 272 -5.45 -2.27 -21.20
C ALA A 272 -5.73 -1.91 -22.67
N GLU A 273 -6.74 -2.51 -23.27
CA GLU A 273 -7.18 -2.18 -24.64
C GLU A 273 -7.62 -0.73 -24.76
N LEU A 274 -8.42 -0.25 -23.80
CA LEU A 274 -8.89 1.13 -23.77
C LEU A 274 -7.73 2.12 -23.60
N LEU A 275 -6.81 1.87 -22.67
CA LEU A 275 -5.66 2.76 -22.44
C LEU A 275 -4.75 2.81 -23.68
N ASN A 276 -4.52 1.69 -24.37
CA ASN A 276 -3.78 1.66 -25.63
C ASN A 276 -4.49 2.49 -26.71
N ALA A 277 -5.83 2.36 -26.84
CA ALA A 277 -6.61 3.15 -27.79
C ALA A 277 -6.53 4.66 -27.51
N GLU A 278 -6.42 5.06 -26.23
CA GLU A 278 -6.25 6.45 -25.81
C GLU A 278 -4.78 6.93 -25.86
N GLY A 279 -3.87 6.14 -26.43
CA GLY A 279 -2.48 6.53 -26.64
C GLY A 279 -1.59 6.43 -25.39
N TRP A 280 -2.06 5.79 -24.31
CA TRP A 280 -1.20 5.45 -23.17
C TRP A 280 -0.24 4.34 -23.59
N ARG A 281 1.02 4.49 -23.23
CA ARG A 281 2.06 3.52 -23.55
C ARG A 281 2.27 2.56 -22.39
N GLN A 282 2.26 1.28 -22.69
CA GLN A 282 2.57 0.24 -21.73
C GLN A 282 4.03 0.37 -21.26
N GLY A 283 4.25 0.48 -19.98
CA GLY A 283 5.55 0.51 -19.31
C GLY A 283 5.88 -0.82 -18.64
N ASP A 284 6.71 -0.75 -17.61
CA ASP A 284 7.16 -1.93 -16.87
C ASP A 284 6.02 -2.54 -16.03
N GLU A 285 6.08 -3.85 -15.86
CA GLU A 285 5.25 -4.55 -14.89
C GLU A 285 5.82 -4.39 -13.48
N GLN A 286 4.95 -4.15 -12.51
CA GLN A 286 5.29 -4.12 -11.10
C GLN A 286 4.66 -5.29 -10.35
N LEU A 287 5.43 -5.88 -9.45
CA LEU A 287 4.95 -6.92 -8.55
C LEU A 287 4.79 -6.34 -7.15
N LEU A 288 3.58 -6.42 -6.60
CA LEU A 288 3.32 -6.17 -5.19
C LEU A 288 3.61 -7.45 -4.42
N LEU A 289 4.52 -7.37 -3.46
CA LEU A 289 4.82 -8.47 -2.55
C LEU A 289 4.38 -8.09 -1.14
N GLY A 290 3.98 -9.08 -0.36
CA GLY A 290 3.55 -8.89 1.01
C GLY A 290 4.13 -9.92 1.95
N ARG A 291 4.31 -9.49 3.20
CA ARG A 291 4.76 -10.33 4.31
C ARG A 291 3.83 -10.13 5.49
N SER A 292 3.23 -11.21 5.98
CA SER A 292 2.46 -11.19 7.23
C SER A 292 3.39 -11.49 8.40
N MET A 293 3.24 -10.72 9.47
CA MET A 293 3.93 -10.95 10.74
C MET A 293 2.99 -11.72 11.66
N TRP A 294 2.91 -13.05 11.48
CA TRP A 294 2.15 -13.90 12.37
C TRP A 294 2.76 -13.83 13.78
N ARG A 295 2.18 -13.02 14.63
CA ARG A 295 2.40 -13.13 16.07
C ARG A 295 1.32 -14.08 16.61
N ARG A 296 1.71 -15.15 17.33
CA ARG A 296 0.76 -15.83 18.20
C ARG A 296 0.18 -14.74 19.10
N GLN A 297 -1.09 -14.43 18.91
CA GLN A 297 -1.80 -13.63 19.89
C GLN A 297 -1.76 -14.41 21.19
N THR A 298 -0.92 -13.99 22.12
CA THR A 298 -1.08 -14.40 23.52
C THR A 298 -2.48 -13.96 23.88
N ALA A 299 -3.33 -14.94 24.20
CA ALA A 299 -4.71 -14.66 24.62
C ALA A 299 -4.68 -13.52 25.64
N PRO A 300 -5.50 -12.46 25.45
CA PRO A 300 -5.48 -11.33 26.37
C PRO A 300 -5.69 -11.87 27.79
N ARG A 301 -4.87 -11.41 28.72
CA ARG A 301 -4.93 -11.80 30.15
C ARG A 301 -6.32 -11.64 30.79
N ASN A 302 -7.22 -10.91 30.12
CA ASN A 302 -8.60 -10.65 30.55
C ASN A 302 -9.60 -11.78 30.26
N LEU A 303 -9.19 -12.90 29.64
CA LEU A 303 -10.06 -14.06 29.44
C LEU A 303 -10.48 -14.75 30.75
N GLN A 304 -9.78 -14.47 31.87
CA GLN A 304 -10.24 -14.96 33.17
C GLN A 304 -11.47 -14.19 33.70
N LEU A 305 -11.58 -12.90 33.38
CA LEU A 305 -12.76 -12.10 33.75
C LEU A 305 -13.97 -12.44 32.87
N SER A 306 -13.78 -12.72 31.58
CA SER A 306 -14.88 -13.12 30.69
C SER A 306 -15.42 -14.51 31.01
N ARG A 307 -14.56 -15.45 31.44
CA ARG A 307 -15.02 -16.77 31.90
C ARG A 307 -15.88 -16.70 33.17
N SER A 308 -15.57 -15.79 34.11
CA SER A 308 -16.41 -15.54 35.30
C SER A 308 -17.74 -14.87 34.89
N PHE A 309 -17.76 -13.99 33.92
CA PHE A 309 -18.99 -13.37 33.40
C PHE A 309 -19.87 -14.38 32.66
N ASP A 310 -19.28 -15.24 31.81
CA ASP A 310 -20.01 -16.31 31.11
C ASP A 310 -20.58 -17.37 32.09
N GLN A 311 -19.90 -17.67 33.18
CA GLN A 311 -20.42 -18.54 34.23
C GLN A 311 -21.61 -17.90 34.98
N VAL A 312 -21.59 -16.61 35.20
CA VAL A 312 -22.69 -15.90 35.86
C VAL A 312 -23.88 -15.75 34.90
N LEU A 313 -23.65 -15.41 33.63
CA LEU A 313 -24.69 -15.32 32.61
C LEU A 313 -25.25 -16.68 32.20
N GLY A 314 -24.43 -17.75 32.23
CA GLY A 314 -24.88 -19.12 31.96
C GLY A 314 -25.88 -19.66 32.99
N ARG A 315 -25.85 -19.13 34.23
CA ARG A 315 -26.85 -19.45 35.27
C ARG A 315 -28.18 -18.73 35.10
N LEU A 316 -28.21 -17.66 34.30
CA LEU A 316 -29.43 -16.85 34.05
C LEU A 316 -30.13 -17.22 32.73
N ARG A 317 -29.55 -18.11 31.92
CA ARG A 317 -30.23 -18.60 30.72
C ARG A 317 -31.19 -19.73 31.10
N PRO A 318 -32.50 -19.61 30.82
CA PRO A 318 -33.42 -20.74 30.95
C PRO A 318 -32.94 -21.88 30.04
N GLN A 319 -32.80 -23.09 30.63
CA GLN A 319 -32.45 -24.28 29.86
C GLN A 319 -33.53 -24.59 28.82
N GLY A 320 -33.41 -24.01 27.63
CA GLY A 320 -34.19 -24.40 26.47
C GLY A 320 -33.80 -25.83 26.08
N ARG A 321 -34.75 -26.77 26.16
CA ARG A 321 -34.55 -28.13 25.63
C ARG A 321 -34.14 -28.02 24.17
N PRO A 322 -33.13 -28.77 23.71
CA PRO A 322 -32.79 -28.81 22.31
C PRO A 322 -33.96 -29.39 21.51
N LEU A 323 -34.39 -28.66 20.49
CA LEU A 323 -35.35 -29.14 19.52
C LEU A 323 -34.74 -30.33 18.76
N PRO A 324 -35.47 -31.46 18.59
CA PRO A 324 -34.97 -32.58 17.82
C PRO A 324 -34.80 -32.13 16.34
N SER A 325 -33.67 -32.42 15.76
CA SER A 325 -33.38 -32.22 14.35
C SER A 325 -34.32 -33.08 13.52
N PRO A 326 -34.98 -32.58 12.44
CA PRO A 326 -35.77 -33.39 11.56
C PRO A 326 -34.88 -34.42 10.88
N THR A 327 -35.15 -35.70 11.12
CA THR A 327 -34.56 -36.80 10.37
C THR A 327 -35.09 -36.76 8.94
N LEU A 328 -34.22 -36.37 7.99
CA LEU A 328 -34.50 -36.57 6.56
C LEU A 328 -34.57 -38.08 6.29
N GLY A 329 -35.84 -38.56 6.14
CA GLY A 329 -36.12 -39.92 5.70
C GLY A 329 -35.54 -40.15 4.30
N ARG A 330 -34.69 -41.16 4.18
CA ARG A 330 -34.28 -41.74 2.89
C ARG A 330 -35.54 -42.32 2.20
N ARG A 331 -35.75 -41.87 0.99
CA ARG A 331 -36.40 -42.64 -0.08
C ARG A 331 -35.45 -42.72 -1.26
#